data_b4e0c9efa2d6f2704274f8724f65cf25
#
_entry.id   b4e0c9efa2d6f2704274f8724f65cf25
#
_cell.length_a   1.000
_cell.length_b   1.000
_cell.length_c   1.000
_cell.angle_alpha   90.00
_cell.angle_beta   90.00
_cell.angle_gamma   90.00
#
_symmetry.space_group_name_H-M   'P 1'
#
loop_
_entity.id
_entity.type
_entity.pdbx_description
1 polymer ?
#
loop_
_entity_poly.entity_id
_entity_poly.type
_entity_poly.pdbx_seq_one_letter_code
_entity_poly.pdbx_strand_id
1 'polypeptide(L)'
;MTSNSTPTASAIKAALENEANPDKARHHQGFFKTGPGGYGEGDKFIGVSLPAQRRIAKIYRDTPAGDLAQLLRSEIHEHRSTALLIMVEAAKMKSCSDDRRREFRRLYLDHLDYVNNWDLVDTSAHYVLGPWMLSEPEQRTLLYKFARSE
;
A
#
# COMPACT_ATOMS: atom_id res chain seq x y z
N MET A 1 -6.73 -13.48 26.32
CA MET A 1 -5.58 -14.05 25.56
C MET A 1 -5.73 -13.66 24.11
N THR A 2 -5.02 -12.65 23.68
CA THR A 2 -4.91 -12.32 22.25
C THR A 2 -4.04 -13.41 21.62
N SER A 3 -4.63 -14.25 20.80
CA SER A 3 -3.92 -15.18 19.96
C SER A 3 -2.94 -14.38 19.09
N ASN A 4 -1.65 -14.51 19.37
CA ASN A 4 -0.58 -13.84 18.64
C ASN A 4 -0.32 -14.60 17.33
N SER A 5 -1.38 -14.78 16.53
CA SER A 5 -1.24 -15.33 15.18
C SER A 5 -0.54 -14.29 14.30
N THR A 6 0.50 -14.72 13.61
CA THR A 6 1.19 -13.88 12.63
C THR A 6 0.17 -13.27 11.67
N PRO A 7 0.21 -11.94 11.44
CA PRO A 7 -0.71 -11.29 10.51
C PRO A 7 -0.60 -11.91 9.11
N THR A 8 -1.75 -12.19 8.49
CA THR A 8 -1.81 -12.79 7.15
C THR A 8 -2.60 -11.89 6.20
N ALA A 9 -2.35 -12.02 4.90
CA ALA A 9 -3.13 -11.34 3.87
C ALA A 9 -4.64 -11.63 4.00
N SER A 10 -4.98 -12.89 4.31
CA SER A 10 -6.38 -13.30 4.51
C SER A 10 -7.04 -12.58 5.70
N ALA A 11 -6.35 -12.46 6.82
CA ALA A 11 -6.88 -11.77 8.01
C ALA A 11 -7.09 -10.27 7.73
N ILE A 12 -6.17 -9.65 6.98
CA ILE A 12 -6.27 -8.23 6.59
C ILE A 12 -7.44 -8.01 5.63
N LYS A 13 -7.59 -8.87 4.63
CA LYS A 13 -8.74 -8.83 3.71
C LYS A 13 -10.06 -8.96 4.47
N ALA A 14 -10.18 -9.90 5.39
CA ALA A 14 -11.37 -10.06 6.22
C ALA A 14 -11.64 -8.82 7.08
N ALA A 15 -10.61 -8.19 7.66
CA ALA A 15 -10.77 -6.96 8.42
C ALA A 15 -11.26 -5.79 7.55
N LEU A 16 -10.79 -5.69 6.31
CA LEU A 16 -11.25 -4.69 5.34
C LEU A 16 -12.70 -4.96 4.89
N GLU A 17 -13.05 -6.21 4.60
CA GLU A 17 -14.42 -6.59 4.24
C GLU A 17 -15.44 -6.23 5.35
N ASN A 18 -15.07 -6.35 6.61
CA ASN A 18 -15.93 -5.95 7.73
C ASN A 18 -16.19 -4.43 7.81
N GLU A 19 -15.35 -3.63 7.18
CA GLU A 19 -15.48 -2.16 7.08
C GLU A 19 -16.02 -1.71 5.71
N ALA A 20 -16.30 -2.65 4.81
CA ALA A 20 -16.73 -2.37 3.44
C ALA A 20 -18.09 -1.67 3.41
N ASN A 21 -18.26 -0.75 2.47
CA ASN A 21 -19.49 0.01 2.29
C ASN A 21 -19.78 0.22 0.78
N PRO A 22 -20.86 -0.39 0.27
CA PRO A 22 -21.18 -0.32 -1.17
C PRO A 22 -21.42 1.09 -1.70
N ASP A 23 -21.97 2.00 -0.88
CA ASP A 23 -22.22 3.39 -1.30
C ASP A 23 -20.90 4.17 -1.45
N LYS A 24 -19.98 3.97 -0.50
CA LYS A 24 -18.63 4.51 -0.59
C LYS A 24 -17.85 3.90 -1.75
N ALA A 25 -18.01 2.60 -2.01
CA ALA A 25 -17.38 1.95 -3.14
C ALA A 25 -17.80 2.60 -4.48
N ARG A 26 -19.09 2.85 -4.68
CA ARG A 26 -19.60 3.57 -5.87
C ARG A 26 -19.03 4.99 -5.96
N HIS A 27 -18.94 5.70 -4.85
CA HIS A 27 -18.35 7.03 -4.82
C HIS A 27 -16.87 7.01 -5.21
N HIS A 28 -16.08 6.07 -4.65
CA HIS A 28 -14.66 5.90 -4.99
C HIS A 28 -14.46 5.55 -6.46
N GLN A 29 -15.30 4.64 -7.02
CA GLN A 29 -15.26 4.30 -8.44
C GLN A 29 -15.32 5.55 -9.35
N GLY A 30 -16.23 6.47 -9.05
CA GLY A 30 -16.36 7.71 -9.80
C GLY A 30 -15.23 8.71 -9.54
N PHE A 31 -14.84 8.86 -8.27
CA PHE A 31 -13.79 9.79 -7.86
C PHE A 31 -12.43 9.45 -8.48
N PHE A 32 -12.05 8.18 -8.51
CA PHE A 32 -10.79 7.71 -9.07
C PHE A 32 -10.83 7.44 -10.58
N LYS A 33 -11.92 7.83 -11.26
CA LYS A 33 -12.06 7.72 -12.72
C LYS A 33 -11.71 6.33 -13.27
N THR A 34 -12.38 5.32 -12.74
CA THR A 34 -12.12 3.90 -13.06
C THR A 34 -12.74 3.44 -14.38
N GLY A 35 -13.51 4.28 -15.05
CA GLY A 35 -14.09 4.00 -16.36
C GLY A 35 -13.06 3.99 -17.50
N PRO A 36 -13.47 3.55 -18.71
CA PRO A 36 -12.59 3.46 -19.86
C PRO A 36 -11.86 4.77 -20.16
N GLY A 37 -10.54 4.72 -20.32
CA GLY A 37 -9.69 5.90 -20.56
C GLY A 37 -9.41 6.74 -19.32
N GLY A 38 -9.91 6.38 -18.15
CA GLY A 38 -9.60 7.04 -16.88
C GLY A 38 -8.26 6.56 -16.30
N TYR A 39 -7.61 7.39 -15.49
CA TYR A 39 -6.32 7.04 -14.86
C TYR A 39 -6.42 5.88 -13.86
N GLY A 40 -7.60 5.60 -13.33
CA GLY A 40 -7.88 4.46 -12.46
C GLY A 40 -8.59 3.31 -13.17
N GLU A 41 -8.52 3.24 -14.50
CA GLU A 41 -9.20 2.20 -15.27
C GLU A 41 -8.89 0.80 -14.73
N GLY A 42 -9.95 0.03 -14.47
CA GLY A 42 -9.86 -1.34 -13.97
C GLY A 42 -9.75 -1.49 -12.45
N ASP A 43 -9.56 -0.40 -11.69
CA ASP A 43 -9.53 -0.47 -10.22
C ASP A 43 -10.92 -0.82 -9.66
N LYS A 44 -10.92 -1.73 -8.67
CA LYS A 44 -12.12 -2.15 -7.93
C LYS A 44 -12.04 -1.64 -6.50
N PHE A 45 -13.17 -1.17 -5.97
CA PHE A 45 -13.29 -0.64 -4.61
C PHE A 45 -14.34 -1.40 -3.81
N ILE A 46 -14.08 -1.58 -2.53
CA ILE A 46 -15.03 -2.13 -1.54
C ILE A 46 -15.57 -1.07 -0.57
N GLY A 47 -15.07 0.15 -0.67
CA GLY A 47 -15.59 1.30 0.07
C GLY A 47 -15.10 1.42 1.50
N VAL A 48 -13.87 1.03 1.78
CA VAL A 48 -13.23 1.22 3.09
C VAL A 48 -12.57 2.59 3.16
N SER A 49 -12.96 3.38 4.15
CA SER A 49 -12.41 4.73 4.31
C SER A 49 -10.92 4.70 4.69
N LEU A 50 -10.16 5.73 4.29
CA LEU A 50 -8.74 5.84 4.61
C LEU A 50 -8.45 5.80 6.13
N PRO A 51 -9.25 6.44 7.02
CA PRO A 51 -9.07 6.27 8.46
C PRO A 51 -9.22 4.82 8.93
N ALA A 52 -10.16 4.05 8.37
CA ALA A 52 -10.33 2.64 8.69
C ALA A 52 -9.13 1.81 8.21
N GLN A 53 -8.67 2.02 6.99
CA GLN A 53 -7.45 1.38 6.45
C GLN A 53 -6.24 1.67 7.34
N ARG A 54 -6.07 2.90 7.81
CA ARG A 54 -4.96 3.27 8.73
C ARG A 54 -5.06 2.58 10.09
N ARG A 55 -6.27 2.40 10.65
CA ARG A 55 -6.45 1.63 11.89
C ARG A 55 -6.04 0.17 11.70
N ILE A 56 -6.48 -0.43 10.60
CA ILE A 56 -6.11 -1.81 10.23
C ILE A 56 -4.59 -1.91 10.03
N ALA A 57 -3.98 -0.99 9.29
CA ALA A 57 -2.54 -0.99 9.07
C ALA A 57 -1.72 -0.95 10.36
N LYS A 58 -2.15 -0.19 11.36
CA LYS A 58 -1.49 -0.14 12.68
C LYS A 58 -1.57 -1.46 13.44
N ILE A 59 -2.71 -2.15 13.33
CA ILE A 59 -2.92 -3.46 13.98
C ILE A 59 -2.03 -4.52 13.32
N TYR A 60 -1.92 -4.48 11.98
CA TYR A 60 -1.23 -5.48 11.17
C TYR A 60 0.18 -5.07 10.72
N ARG A 61 0.82 -4.12 11.40
CA ARG A 61 2.15 -3.58 11.01
C ARG A 61 3.28 -4.61 10.94
N ASP A 62 3.12 -5.76 11.61
CA ASP A 62 4.12 -6.84 11.62
C ASP A 62 3.87 -7.90 10.52
N THR A 63 3.03 -7.59 9.53
CA THR A 63 2.71 -8.48 8.41
C THR A 63 3.95 -8.85 7.61
N PRO A 64 4.19 -10.16 7.34
CA PRO A 64 5.31 -10.62 6.53
C PRO A 64 5.27 -10.09 5.08
N ALA A 65 6.44 -9.98 4.45
CA ALA A 65 6.56 -9.47 3.08
C ALA A 65 5.76 -10.29 2.05
N GLY A 66 5.69 -11.61 2.21
CA GLY A 66 4.92 -12.48 1.32
C GLY A 66 3.42 -12.16 1.34
N ASP A 67 2.87 -11.87 2.52
CA ASP A 67 1.48 -11.46 2.69
C ASP A 67 1.23 -10.05 2.14
N LEU A 68 2.17 -9.12 2.35
CA LEU A 68 2.11 -7.79 1.74
C LEU A 68 2.13 -7.87 0.21
N ALA A 69 2.96 -8.74 -0.37
CA ALA A 69 3.00 -8.98 -1.81
C ALA A 69 1.65 -9.49 -2.35
N GLN A 70 0.98 -10.38 -1.62
CA GLN A 70 -0.37 -10.85 -2.00
C GLN A 70 -1.39 -9.72 -2.00
N LEU A 71 -1.34 -8.83 -1.02
CA LEU A 71 -2.23 -7.66 -0.96
C LEU A 71 -1.93 -6.67 -2.09
N LEU A 72 -0.65 -6.41 -2.40
CA LEU A 72 -0.24 -5.51 -3.48
C LEU A 72 -0.70 -5.98 -4.85
N ARG A 73 -0.78 -7.29 -5.09
CA ARG A 73 -1.26 -7.87 -6.36
C ARG A 73 -2.78 -7.97 -6.47
N SER A 74 -3.51 -7.49 -5.49
CA SER A 74 -4.97 -7.55 -5.50
C SER A 74 -5.56 -6.57 -6.51
N GLU A 75 -6.66 -6.97 -7.16
CA GLU A 75 -7.48 -6.08 -7.99
C GLU A 75 -8.20 -5.01 -7.16
N ILE A 76 -8.36 -5.23 -5.85
CA ILE A 76 -9.06 -4.32 -4.95
C ILE A 76 -8.09 -3.23 -4.48
N HIS A 77 -8.44 -1.98 -4.74
CA HIS A 77 -7.62 -0.81 -4.42
C HIS A 77 -7.28 -0.73 -2.93
N GLU A 78 -8.26 -0.91 -2.05
CA GLU A 78 -8.06 -0.82 -0.60
C GLU A 78 -7.13 -1.92 -0.06
N HIS A 79 -7.02 -3.08 -0.72
CA HIS A 79 -6.03 -4.09 -0.36
C HIS A 79 -4.62 -3.58 -0.62
N ARG A 80 -4.37 -2.98 -1.79
CA ARG A 80 -3.07 -2.41 -2.16
C ARG A 80 -2.72 -1.22 -1.28
N SER A 81 -3.67 -0.29 -1.11
CA SER A 81 -3.53 0.87 -0.23
C SER A 81 -3.18 0.46 1.20
N THR A 82 -3.89 -0.52 1.77
CA THR A 82 -3.63 -0.99 3.12
C THR A 82 -2.27 -1.67 3.26
N ALA A 83 -1.82 -2.43 2.25
CA ALA A 83 -0.47 -3.00 2.25
C ALA A 83 0.61 -1.91 2.32
N LEU A 84 0.47 -0.85 1.53
CA LEU A 84 1.37 0.30 1.55
C LEU A 84 1.34 1.04 2.89
N LEU A 85 0.16 1.24 3.46
CA LEU A 85 0.00 1.85 4.79
C LEU A 85 0.64 1.00 5.89
N ILE A 86 0.57 -0.33 5.83
CA ILE A 86 1.27 -1.24 6.75
C ILE A 86 2.78 -1.01 6.67
N MET A 87 3.34 -0.94 5.46
CA MET A 87 4.77 -0.66 5.27
C MET A 87 5.15 0.70 5.87
N VAL A 88 4.33 1.72 5.68
CA VAL A 88 4.52 3.07 6.24
C VAL A 88 4.48 3.04 7.77
N GLU A 89 3.46 2.43 8.36
CA GLU A 89 3.31 2.34 9.82
C GLU A 89 4.47 1.56 10.46
N ALA A 90 4.89 0.46 9.85
CA ALA A 90 6.06 -0.29 10.31
C ALA A 90 7.36 0.52 10.17
N ALA A 91 7.58 1.20 9.04
CA ALA A 91 8.77 2.00 8.78
C ALA A 91 8.94 3.19 9.73
N LYS A 92 7.84 3.76 10.24
CA LYS A 92 7.84 4.84 11.24
C LYS A 92 8.31 4.38 12.62
N MET A 93 8.24 3.09 12.92
CA MET A 93 8.66 2.58 14.22
C MET A 93 10.17 2.69 14.40
N LYS A 94 10.61 3.18 15.56
CA LYS A 94 12.04 3.20 15.90
C LYS A 94 12.65 1.80 15.95
N SER A 95 11.85 0.80 16.26
CA SER A 95 12.24 -0.62 16.30
C SER A 95 12.32 -1.28 14.92
N CYS A 96 11.92 -0.60 13.85
CA CYS A 96 12.02 -1.14 12.49
C CYS A 96 13.49 -1.25 12.09
N SER A 97 13.94 -2.47 11.81
CA SER A 97 15.32 -2.73 11.41
C SER A 97 15.63 -2.19 10.00
N ASP A 98 16.90 -1.96 9.70
CA ASP A 98 17.33 -1.56 8.35
C ASP A 98 17.07 -2.68 7.33
N ASP A 99 17.16 -3.95 7.74
CA ASP A 99 16.81 -5.08 6.88
C ASP A 99 15.34 -5.04 6.49
N ARG A 100 14.46 -4.76 7.45
CA ARG A 100 13.02 -4.62 7.20
C ARG A 100 12.72 -3.44 6.28
N ARG A 101 13.42 -2.32 6.45
CA ARG A 101 13.30 -1.15 5.56
C ARG A 101 13.78 -1.48 4.14
N ARG A 102 14.88 -2.24 3.99
CA ARG A 102 15.36 -2.73 2.68
C ARG A 102 14.36 -3.67 2.02
N GLU A 103 13.75 -4.56 2.80
CA GLU A 103 12.69 -5.46 2.32
C GLU A 103 11.49 -4.68 1.78
N PHE A 104 11.03 -3.65 2.50
CA PHE A 104 9.94 -2.78 2.03
C PHE A 104 10.28 -2.04 0.74
N ARG A 105 11.49 -1.49 0.61
CA ARG A 105 11.93 -0.82 -0.63
C ARG A 105 11.90 -1.79 -1.82
N ARG A 106 12.46 -2.98 -1.63
CA ARG A 106 12.43 -4.03 -2.67
C ARG A 106 11.00 -4.37 -3.04
N LEU A 107 10.16 -4.64 -2.05
CA LEU A 107 8.76 -4.98 -2.26
C LEU A 107 8.02 -3.88 -3.03
N TYR A 108 8.25 -2.62 -2.68
CA TYR A 108 7.66 -1.47 -3.37
C TYR A 108 8.10 -1.40 -4.84
N LEU A 109 9.40 -1.49 -5.09
CA LEU A 109 9.98 -1.40 -6.43
C LEU A 109 9.59 -2.58 -7.32
N ASP A 110 9.52 -3.79 -6.76
CA ASP A 110 9.11 -5.00 -7.48
C ASP A 110 7.60 -5.01 -7.83
N HIS A 111 6.82 -4.12 -7.22
CA HIS A 111 5.36 -4.05 -7.40
C HIS A 111 4.89 -2.67 -7.90
N LEU A 112 5.74 -1.91 -8.58
CA LEU A 112 5.38 -0.57 -9.10
C LEU A 112 4.16 -0.59 -10.03
N ASP A 113 3.99 -1.64 -10.82
CA ASP A 113 2.83 -1.81 -11.71
C ASP A 113 1.49 -1.86 -10.96
N TYR A 114 1.53 -2.21 -9.67
CA TYR A 114 0.36 -2.25 -8.79
C TYR A 114 0.19 -0.99 -7.95
N VAL A 115 1.20 -0.11 -7.92
CA VAL A 115 1.15 1.23 -7.32
C VAL A 115 0.80 2.24 -8.40
N ASN A 116 -0.32 1.99 -9.06
CA ASN A 116 -0.72 2.58 -10.33
C ASN A 116 -1.70 3.75 -10.19
N ASN A 117 -1.92 4.26 -8.99
CA ASN A 117 -2.80 5.39 -8.74
C ASN A 117 -2.08 6.43 -7.85
N TRP A 118 -2.39 7.71 -8.06
CA TRP A 118 -1.73 8.82 -7.37
C TRP A 118 -1.84 8.75 -5.84
N ASP A 119 -2.98 8.31 -5.30
CA ASP A 119 -3.20 8.19 -3.85
C ASP A 119 -2.31 7.11 -3.22
N LEU A 120 -2.02 6.03 -3.93
CA LEU A 120 -1.10 4.97 -3.49
C LEU A 120 0.33 5.51 -3.38
N VAL A 121 0.75 6.33 -4.33
CA VAL A 121 2.08 6.96 -4.34
C VAL A 121 2.18 8.01 -3.24
N ASP A 122 1.20 8.93 -3.15
CA ASP A 122 1.21 10.06 -2.23
C ASP A 122 1.23 9.63 -0.76
N THR A 123 0.57 8.51 -0.43
CA THR A 123 0.53 8.01 0.95
C THR A 123 1.74 7.18 1.36
N SER A 124 2.59 6.73 0.43
CA SER A 124 3.60 5.71 0.71
C SER A 124 5.02 6.04 0.25
N ALA A 125 5.21 6.60 -0.94
CA ALA A 125 6.52 6.71 -1.57
C ALA A 125 7.54 7.48 -0.73
N HIS A 126 7.15 8.61 -0.15
CA HIS A 126 8.07 9.44 0.64
C HIS A 126 8.49 8.81 1.97
N TYR A 127 7.70 7.88 2.51
CA TYR A 127 8.06 7.12 3.72
C TYR A 127 8.92 5.90 3.42
N VAL A 128 8.64 5.20 2.31
CA VAL A 128 9.30 3.93 1.96
C VAL A 128 10.59 4.18 1.18
N LEU A 129 10.57 5.08 0.20
CA LEU A 129 11.70 5.39 -0.68
C LEU A 129 12.48 6.65 -0.24
N GLY A 130 11.80 7.64 0.31
CA GLY A 130 12.37 8.95 0.63
C GLY A 130 13.59 8.91 1.52
N PRO A 131 13.57 8.29 2.71
CA PRO A 131 14.73 8.21 3.60
C PRO A 131 15.95 7.56 2.96
N TRP A 132 15.72 6.53 2.15
CA TRP A 132 16.78 5.87 1.38
C TRP A 132 17.41 6.80 0.34
N MET A 133 16.59 7.51 -0.44
CA MET A 133 17.07 8.46 -1.46
C MET A 133 17.76 9.68 -0.83
N LEU A 134 17.49 9.98 0.44
CA LEU A 134 18.19 11.02 1.18
C LEU A 134 19.56 10.55 1.67
N SER A 135 19.65 9.30 2.14
CA SER A 135 20.91 8.70 2.62
C SER A 135 21.84 8.27 1.48
N GLU A 136 21.28 7.90 0.32
CA GLU A 136 22.01 7.45 -0.88
C GLU A 136 21.58 8.31 -2.09
N PRO A 137 22.16 9.53 -2.25
CA PRO A 137 21.70 10.48 -3.28
C PRO A 137 21.76 9.98 -4.72
N GLU A 138 22.63 9.02 -5.01
CA GLU A 138 22.74 8.35 -6.31
C GLU A 138 21.44 7.61 -6.71
N GLN A 139 20.67 7.15 -5.72
CA GLN A 139 19.39 6.48 -5.95
C GLN A 139 18.31 7.41 -6.50
N ARG A 140 18.51 8.73 -6.42
CA ARG A 140 17.59 9.73 -6.99
C ARG A 140 17.49 9.63 -8.51
N THR A 141 18.44 8.96 -9.16
CA THR A 141 18.37 8.66 -10.60
C THR A 141 17.13 7.84 -10.96
N LEU A 142 16.59 7.05 -10.03
CA LEU A 142 15.32 6.34 -10.20
C LEU A 142 14.14 7.28 -10.45
N LEU A 143 14.13 8.48 -9.86
CA LEU A 143 13.08 9.46 -10.07
C LEU A 143 13.00 9.93 -11.52
N TYR A 144 14.17 10.13 -12.14
CA TYR A 144 14.24 10.47 -13.58
C TYR A 144 13.78 9.30 -14.46
N LYS A 145 14.11 8.07 -14.06
CA LYS A 145 13.66 6.87 -14.74
C LYS A 145 12.13 6.74 -14.65
N PHE A 146 11.55 6.94 -13.48
CA PHE A 146 10.09 6.87 -13.27
C PHE A 146 9.37 7.99 -14.05
N ALA A 147 9.92 9.22 -14.05
CA ALA A 147 9.33 10.35 -14.77
C ALA A 147 9.33 10.17 -16.30
N ARG A 148 10.09 9.22 -16.84
CA ARG A 148 10.18 8.90 -18.28
C ARG A 148 9.54 7.56 -18.63
N SER A 149 9.08 6.80 -17.66
CA SER A 149 8.32 5.57 -17.90
C SER A 149 6.89 5.93 -18.33
N GLU A 150 6.39 5.25 -19.36
CA GLU A 150 4.99 5.33 -19.79
C GLU A 150 4.07 4.55 -18.84
#